data_b2b436425a390f7486b00559713d95fc
#
_entry.id   b2b436425a390f7486b00559713d95fc
#
_cell.length_a   1.000
_cell.length_b   1.000
_cell.length_c   1.000
_cell.angle_alpha   90.00
_cell.angle_beta   90.00
_cell.angle_gamma   90.00
#
_symmetry.space_group_name_H-M   'P 1'
#
loop_
_entity.id
_entity.type
_entity.pdbx_description
1 polymer ?
#
loop_
_entity_poly.entity_id
_entity_poly.type
_entity_poly.pdbx_seq_one_letter_code
_entity_poly.pdbx_strand_id
1 'polypeptide(L)'
;MPTVVQFRRGTTAQNNAFTGSVGELSVDTDIETIRVHDGSTAGGFELVQRTATQTLTNKTLTTPTLTSPAVTGNITVTGNVMPAANLTYNLGSTVTWWNVIYGKSVQAQYADLAENYKSDGSYVTGTVVVFGGNFEVTISSTQYDSAVAGVVSSNPAYLMNASGGNLPVALTGRVPCRVMGPVAKGTVLTTSHLPGTAMALDAQKFVPGCVIGKSLESLSEGQVEVIEIAVGRF
;
A
#
# COMPACT_ATOMS: atom_id res chain seq x y z
N MET A 1 -41.59 18.47 46.33
CA MET A 1 -41.31 17.32 45.49
C MET A 1 -41.30 17.78 44.06
N PRO A 2 -40.39 17.33 43.20
CA PRO A 2 -40.43 17.70 41.81
C PRO A 2 -41.73 17.18 41.19
N THR A 3 -42.38 17.99 40.36
CA THR A 3 -43.57 17.62 39.61
C THR A 3 -43.20 16.64 38.51
N VAL A 4 -43.79 15.45 38.49
CA VAL A 4 -43.55 14.43 37.45
C VAL A 4 -44.58 14.62 36.33
N VAL A 5 -44.12 14.85 35.11
CA VAL A 5 -44.96 14.78 33.91
C VAL A 5 -44.67 13.46 33.22
N GLN A 6 -45.70 12.66 33.00
CA GLN A 6 -45.61 11.38 32.29
C GLN A 6 -46.24 11.51 30.87
N PHE A 7 -45.48 11.15 29.88
CA PHE A 7 -46.00 11.02 28.50
C PHE A 7 -46.70 9.68 28.35
N ARG A 8 -47.54 9.55 27.31
CA ARG A 8 -48.06 8.24 26.87
C ARG A 8 -46.88 7.26 26.70
N ARG A 9 -47.06 6.03 27.17
CA ARG A 9 -46.00 4.99 27.10
C ARG A 9 -46.63 3.64 26.85
N GLY A 10 -45.85 2.75 26.23
CA GLY A 10 -46.22 1.37 25.98
C GLY A 10 -45.03 0.56 25.49
N THR A 11 -45.21 -0.74 25.36
CA THR A 11 -44.28 -1.64 24.71
C THR A 11 -44.11 -1.27 23.23
N THR A 12 -43.06 -1.78 22.58
CA THR A 12 -42.87 -1.61 21.12
C THR A 12 -44.12 -2.08 20.36
N ALA A 13 -44.70 -3.22 20.72
CA ALA A 13 -45.94 -3.76 20.10
C ALA A 13 -47.13 -2.80 20.25
N GLN A 14 -47.30 -2.19 21.42
CA GLN A 14 -48.38 -1.24 21.70
C GLN A 14 -48.15 0.07 20.93
N ASN A 15 -46.93 0.58 20.91
CA ASN A 15 -46.59 1.77 20.15
C ASN A 15 -46.78 1.56 18.65
N ASN A 16 -46.34 0.41 18.10
CA ASN A 16 -46.50 0.10 16.66
C ASN A 16 -47.98 0.03 16.20
N ALA A 17 -48.89 -0.31 17.10
CA ALA A 17 -50.32 -0.34 16.83
C ALA A 17 -51.02 1.01 17.07
N PHE A 18 -50.36 2.00 17.66
CA PHE A 18 -50.95 3.27 18.05
C PHE A 18 -50.69 4.36 16.99
N THR A 19 -51.78 5.04 16.59
CA THR A 19 -51.70 6.26 15.74
C THR A 19 -52.03 7.45 16.63
N GLY A 20 -51.01 8.19 17.02
CA GLY A 20 -51.17 9.41 17.82
C GLY A 20 -51.52 10.62 17.00
N SER A 21 -52.05 11.66 17.64
CA SER A 21 -52.33 12.97 17.01
C SER A 21 -51.06 13.63 16.46
N VAL A 22 -51.21 14.57 15.56
CA VAL A 22 -50.08 15.38 15.04
C VAL A 22 -49.32 16.04 16.17
N GLY A 23 -48.02 15.77 16.28
CA GLY A 23 -47.14 16.29 17.34
C GLY A 23 -47.25 15.57 18.69
N GLU A 24 -48.11 14.59 18.84
CA GLU A 24 -48.17 13.76 20.06
C GLU A 24 -46.87 12.97 20.27
N LEU A 25 -46.41 12.88 21.50
CA LEU A 25 -45.25 12.07 21.89
C LEU A 25 -45.68 10.81 22.64
N SER A 26 -45.07 9.69 22.31
CA SER A 26 -45.14 8.47 23.09
C SER A 26 -43.76 7.94 23.44
N VAL A 27 -43.66 7.20 24.55
CA VAL A 27 -42.43 6.52 25.00
C VAL A 27 -42.56 5.04 24.73
N ASP A 28 -41.64 4.48 24.00
CA ASP A 28 -41.48 3.05 23.83
C ASP A 28 -40.57 2.55 24.96
N THR A 29 -41.18 1.70 25.83
CA THR A 29 -40.52 1.24 27.06
C THR A 29 -39.62 0.03 26.84
N ASP A 30 -39.73 -0.67 25.70
CA ASP A 30 -38.90 -1.84 25.41
C ASP A 30 -37.57 -1.44 24.81
N ILE A 31 -37.56 -0.35 23.99
CA ILE A 31 -36.37 0.17 23.32
C ILE A 31 -35.93 1.54 23.83
N GLU A 32 -36.57 2.05 24.91
CA GLU A 32 -36.24 3.26 25.62
C GLU A 32 -36.11 4.51 24.70
N THR A 33 -37.03 4.66 23.74
CA THR A 33 -37.02 5.79 22.78
C THR A 33 -38.31 6.59 22.84
N ILE A 34 -38.26 7.82 22.33
CA ILE A 34 -39.44 8.66 22.10
C ILE A 34 -39.88 8.53 20.66
N ARG A 35 -41.19 8.49 20.42
CA ARG A 35 -41.81 8.53 19.11
C ARG A 35 -42.59 9.84 18.96
N VAL A 36 -42.51 10.42 17.78
CA VAL A 36 -43.30 11.59 17.38
C VAL A 36 -44.36 11.13 16.37
N HIS A 37 -45.60 11.51 16.60
CA HIS A 37 -46.74 11.08 15.76
C HIS A 37 -47.18 12.21 14.79
N ASP A 38 -47.63 11.79 13.60
CA ASP A 38 -48.08 12.67 12.51
C ASP A 38 -49.62 12.63 12.26
N GLY A 39 -50.35 11.93 13.13
CA GLY A 39 -51.79 11.75 12.98
C GLY A 39 -52.23 10.66 12.01
N SER A 40 -51.33 10.02 11.28
CA SER A 40 -51.66 9.06 10.21
C SER A 40 -50.85 7.77 10.24
N THR A 41 -49.57 7.85 10.63
CA THR A 41 -48.67 6.72 10.64
C THR A 41 -48.79 5.94 11.94
N ALA A 42 -49.21 4.67 11.85
CA ALA A 42 -49.18 3.78 13.01
C ALA A 42 -47.73 3.59 13.50
N GLY A 43 -47.53 3.71 14.81
CA GLY A 43 -46.20 3.64 15.41
C GLY A 43 -45.43 4.96 15.47
N GLY A 44 -45.80 5.96 14.68
CA GLY A 44 -45.06 7.22 14.60
C GLY A 44 -43.60 7.05 14.15
N PHE A 45 -42.76 8.05 14.44
CA PHE A 45 -41.35 8.11 14.03
C PHE A 45 -40.46 8.08 15.27
N GLU A 46 -39.53 7.12 15.33
CA GLU A 46 -38.57 6.99 16.43
C GLU A 46 -37.48 8.04 16.35
N LEU A 47 -37.07 8.57 17.51
CA LEU A 47 -35.89 9.42 17.62
C LEU A 47 -34.64 8.58 17.72
N VAL A 48 -33.55 9.04 17.12
CA VAL A 48 -32.23 8.41 17.22
C VAL A 48 -31.66 8.62 18.62
N GLN A 49 -31.40 7.53 19.33
CA GLN A 49 -30.77 7.56 20.65
C GLN A 49 -29.25 7.84 20.53
N ARG A 50 -28.70 8.50 21.52
CA ARG A 50 -27.29 8.89 21.54
C ARG A 50 -26.33 7.71 21.75
N THR A 51 -26.71 6.72 22.51
CA THR A 51 -25.82 5.64 23.00
C THR A 51 -26.26 4.22 22.61
N ALA A 52 -27.50 4.05 22.14
CA ALA A 52 -27.99 2.73 21.74
C ALA A 52 -27.50 2.31 20.35
N THR A 53 -27.37 0.99 20.15
CA THR A 53 -27.17 0.41 18.82
C THR A 53 -28.46 0.58 18.00
N GLN A 54 -28.40 1.31 16.90
CA GLN A 54 -29.55 1.58 16.05
C GLN A 54 -29.22 1.40 14.57
N THR A 55 -30.20 0.91 13.79
CA THR A 55 -30.13 0.90 12.34
C THR A 55 -30.74 2.18 11.78
N LEU A 56 -29.93 2.97 11.07
CA LEU A 56 -30.37 4.18 10.37
C LEU A 56 -30.64 3.86 8.91
N THR A 57 -31.94 3.82 8.51
CA THR A 57 -32.33 3.54 7.14
C THR A 57 -32.66 4.84 6.41
N ASN A 58 -32.22 5.01 5.15
CA ASN A 58 -32.50 6.16 4.31
C ASN A 58 -32.08 7.52 4.96
N LYS A 59 -30.92 7.54 5.60
CA LYS A 59 -30.37 8.76 6.20
C LYS A 59 -29.22 9.32 5.38
N THR A 60 -29.21 10.63 5.19
CA THR A 60 -28.07 11.40 4.69
C THR A 60 -27.33 11.96 5.90
N LEU A 61 -26.04 11.64 6.00
CA LEU A 61 -25.15 12.18 7.03
C LEU A 61 -24.29 13.28 6.41
N THR A 62 -24.45 14.51 6.88
CA THR A 62 -23.65 15.65 6.43
C THR A 62 -22.42 15.78 7.30
N THR A 63 -21.21 15.74 6.72
CA THR A 63 -19.92 15.86 7.42
C THR A 63 -19.77 14.93 8.65
N PRO A 64 -20.09 13.62 8.56
CA PRO A 64 -19.98 12.72 9.70
C PRO A 64 -18.52 12.45 10.04
N THR A 65 -18.20 12.36 11.36
CA THR A 65 -16.97 11.72 11.83
C THR A 65 -17.29 10.26 12.15
N LEU A 66 -16.65 9.34 11.46
CA LEU A 66 -16.84 7.91 11.64
C LEU A 66 -15.58 7.29 12.25
N THR A 67 -15.69 6.66 13.41
CA THR A 67 -14.59 5.95 14.05
C THR A 67 -14.68 4.47 13.69
N SER A 68 -13.63 3.93 13.04
CA SER A 68 -13.51 2.52 12.62
C SER A 68 -14.76 1.98 11.87
N PRO A 69 -15.22 2.63 10.80
CA PRO A 69 -16.41 2.19 10.09
C PRO A 69 -16.17 0.83 9.41
N ALA A 70 -17.11 -0.12 9.57
CA ALA A 70 -17.18 -1.33 8.76
C ALA A 70 -18.20 -1.12 7.64
N VAL A 71 -17.79 -1.29 6.39
CA VAL A 71 -18.65 -1.16 5.22
C VAL A 71 -18.76 -2.52 4.51
N THR A 72 -19.98 -3.03 4.39
CA THR A 72 -20.29 -4.32 3.75
C THR A 72 -20.87 -4.14 2.35
N GLY A 73 -20.39 -3.25 1.57
CA GLY A 73 -20.87 -3.00 0.21
C GLY A 73 -19.88 -2.10 -0.53
N ASN A 74 -20.27 -1.62 -1.71
CA ASN A 74 -19.46 -0.70 -2.48
C ASN A 74 -19.44 0.68 -1.81
N ILE A 75 -18.27 1.31 -1.82
CA ILE A 75 -18.10 2.73 -1.47
C ILE A 75 -17.96 3.51 -2.76
N THR A 76 -18.89 4.43 -3.04
CA THR A 76 -18.76 5.39 -4.12
C THR A 76 -18.24 6.71 -3.55
N VAL A 77 -17.09 7.17 -4.04
CA VAL A 77 -16.47 8.41 -3.60
C VAL A 77 -16.44 9.39 -4.76
N THR A 78 -17.05 10.57 -4.59
CA THR A 78 -17.07 11.65 -5.60
C THR A 78 -15.94 12.65 -5.45
N GLY A 79 -15.04 12.43 -4.50
CA GLY A 79 -13.86 13.24 -4.21
C GLY A 79 -12.61 12.38 -4.02
N ASN A 80 -11.57 12.98 -3.48
CA ASN A 80 -10.32 12.27 -3.17
C ASN A 80 -10.45 11.46 -1.88
N VAL A 81 -9.83 10.28 -1.86
CA VAL A 81 -9.54 9.53 -0.62
C VAL A 81 -8.11 9.89 -0.20
N MET A 82 -7.98 10.61 0.89
CA MET A 82 -6.68 11.09 1.38
C MET A 82 -6.35 10.50 2.75
N PRO A 83 -5.11 10.07 3.01
CA PRO A 83 -4.67 9.68 4.34
C PRO A 83 -4.59 10.92 5.26
N ALA A 84 -4.82 10.74 6.56
CA ALA A 84 -4.76 11.83 7.54
C ALA A 84 -3.35 12.37 7.78
N ALA A 85 -2.30 11.57 7.47
CA ALA A 85 -0.91 11.98 7.57
C ALA A 85 -0.09 11.37 6.43
N ASN A 86 0.96 12.10 6.00
CA ASN A 86 1.85 11.69 4.94
C ASN A 86 2.68 10.46 5.35
N LEU A 87 2.82 9.49 4.45
CA LEU A 87 3.65 8.26 4.61
C LEU A 87 3.31 7.41 5.87
N THR A 88 2.08 7.53 6.39
CA THR A 88 1.70 6.86 7.65
C THR A 88 0.71 5.71 7.41
N TYR A 89 -0.19 5.85 6.44
CA TYR A 89 -1.30 4.90 6.24
C TYR A 89 -1.17 4.16 4.90
N ASN A 90 -1.52 2.89 4.91
CA ASN A 90 -1.51 2.01 3.75
C ASN A 90 -2.92 1.78 3.19
N LEU A 91 -3.00 1.47 1.90
CA LEU A 91 -4.18 0.89 1.28
C LEU A 91 -4.00 -0.64 1.25
N GLY A 92 -4.69 -1.34 2.14
CA GLY A 92 -4.48 -2.77 2.40
C GLY A 92 -3.41 -3.03 3.47
N SER A 93 -2.99 -4.28 3.61
CA SER A 93 -1.96 -4.70 4.58
C SER A 93 -1.13 -5.85 4.02
N THR A 94 -0.10 -6.29 4.77
CA THR A 94 0.74 -7.45 4.39
C THR A 94 0.00 -8.79 4.39
N VAL A 95 -1.20 -8.84 4.96
CA VAL A 95 -2.03 -10.06 5.08
C VAL A 95 -3.40 -9.94 4.42
N THR A 96 -3.82 -8.72 4.04
CA THR A 96 -5.08 -8.45 3.35
C THR A 96 -4.81 -7.58 2.12
N TRP A 97 -4.90 -8.18 0.95
CA TRP A 97 -4.58 -7.59 -0.34
C TRP A 97 -5.85 -7.23 -1.11
N TRP A 98 -5.80 -6.16 -1.87
CA TRP A 98 -6.81 -5.90 -2.88
C TRP A 98 -6.64 -6.91 -4.04
N ASN A 99 -7.73 -7.50 -4.51
CA ASN A 99 -7.66 -8.43 -5.64
C ASN A 99 -7.15 -7.73 -6.91
N VAL A 100 -7.71 -6.58 -7.24
CA VAL A 100 -7.28 -5.74 -8.38
C VAL A 100 -7.50 -4.27 -8.03
N ILE A 101 -6.57 -3.42 -8.47
CA ILE A 101 -6.69 -1.97 -8.41
C ILE A 101 -6.75 -1.44 -9.85
N TYR A 102 -7.87 -0.85 -10.26
CA TYR A 102 -8.05 -0.21 -11.55
C TYR A 102 -7.73 1.29 -11.42
N GLY A 103 -6.67 1.75 -12.06
CA GLY A 103 -6.25 3.15 -12.03
C GLY A 103 -5.72 3.60 -13.39
N LYS A 104 -5.85 4.88 -13.72
CA LYS A 104 -5.29 5.47 -14.94
C LYS A 104 -3.76 5.60 -14.85
N SER A 105 -3.24 5.95 -13.66
CA SER A 105 -1.82 6.12 -13.40
C SER A 105 -1.51 5.93 -11.92
N VAL A 106 -0.26 5.54 -11.63
CA VAL A 106 0.30 5.51 -10.27
C VAL A 106 1.55 6.37 -10.28
N GLN A 107 1.69 7.29 -9.33
CA GLN A 107 2.89 8.08 -9.11
C GLN A 107 3.57 7.58 -7.84
N ALA A 108 4.79 7.07 -7.98
CA ALA A 108 5.58 6.57 -6.89
C ALA A 108 6.70 7.55 -6.53
N GLN A 109 7.11 7.57 -5.27
CA GLN A 109 8.22 8.40 -4.78
C GLN A 109 9.58 7.79 -5.11
N TYR A 110 9.69 6.47 -5.09
CA TYR A 110 10.90 5.73 -5.43
C TYR A 110 10.95 5.43 -6.93
N ALA A 111 12.11 5.02 -7.45
CA ALA A 111 12.39 5.08 -8.88
C ALA A 111 12.72 3.73 -9.53
N ASP A 112 12.64 2.61 -8.79
CA ASP A 112 12.93 1.28 -9.33
C ASP A 112 11.76 0.31 -9.26
N LEU A 113 11.74 -0.63 -10.19
CA LEU A 113 10.87 -1.79 -10.18
C LEU A 113 11.72 -3.00 -9.80
N ALA A 114 11.32 -3.67 -8.71
CA ALA A 114 12.01 -4.84 -8.20
C ALA A 114 11.10 -6.06 -8.11
N GLU A 115 11.71 -7.22 -8.06
CA GLU A 115 11.06 -8.49 -7.76
C GLU A 115 11.78 -9.19 -6.62
N ASN A 116 11.03 -9.86 -5.74
CA ASN A 116 11.61 -10.71 -4.71
C ASN A 116 12.03 -12.06 -5.28
N TYR A 117 13.30 -12.38 -5.10
CA TYR A 117 13.88 -13.69 -5.43
C TYR A 117 14.32 -14.43 -4.17
N LYS A 118 14.37 -15.76 -4.26
CA LYS A 118 15.00 -16.59 -3.23
C LYS A 118 16.51 -16.51 -3.37
N SER A 119 17.17 -16.04 -2.32
CA SER A 119 18.61 -15.84 -2.27
C SER A 119 19.26 -16.87 -1.35
N ASP A 120 20.46 -17.30 -1.68
CA ASP A 120 21.32 -18.19 -0.88
C ASP A 120 22.08 -17.46 0.25
N GLY A 121 21.94 -16.14 0.34
CA GLY A 121 22.55 -15.32 1.36
C GLY A 121 21.74 -14.06 1.68
N SER A 122 22.15 -13.36 2.72
CA SER A 122 21.65 -12.01 3.05
C SER A 122 22.60 -10.98 2.46
N TYR A 123 22.13 -10.26 1.42
CA TYR A 123 22.92 -9.28 0.70
C TYR A 123 22.43 -7.87 0.99
N VAL A 124 23.36 -6.94 1.20
CA VAL A 124 23.04 -5.54 1.47
C VAL A 124 22.61 -4.82 0.21
N THR A 125 21.84 -3.75 0.38
CA THR A 125 21.44 -2.85 -0.73
C THR A 125 22.66 -2.42 -1.56
N GLY A 126 22.48 -2.40 -2.88
CA GLY A 126 23.54 -2.06 -3.83
C GLY A 126 24.41 -3.25 -4.26
N THR A 127 24.20 -4.44 -3.71
CA THR A 127 24.92 -5.65 -4.14
C THR A 127 24.42 -6.09 -5.52
N VAL A 128 25.34 -6.34 -6.44
CA VAL A 128 25.04 -6.96 -7.75
C VAL A 128 24.85 -8.47 -7.57
N VAL A 129 23.75 -8.99 -8.10
CA VAL A 129 23.41 -10.41 -8.02
C VAL A 129 23.19 -11.01 -9.42
N VAL A 130 23.43 -12.32 -9.51
CA VAL A 130 23.27 -13.13 -10.73
C VAL A 130 22.29 -14.26 -10.47
N PHE A 131 21.63 -14.77 -11.51
CA PHE A 131 20.86 -15.99 -11.44
C PHE A 131 21.80 -17.19 -11.27
N GLY A 132 21.57 -18.00 -10.23
CA GLY A 132 22.41 -19.14 -9.90
C GLY A 132 22.52 -19.38 -8.39
N GLY A 133 23.54 -20.14 -8.00
CA GLY A 133 23.71 -20.59 -6.62
C GLY A 133 22.78 -21.74 -6.24
N ASN A 134 22.49 -21.88 -4.95
CA ASN A 134 21.63 -22.95 -4.43
C ASN A 134 20.12 -22.63 -4.52
N PHE A 135 19.80 -21.37 -4.81
CA PHE A 135 18.44 -20.86 -4.96
C PHE A 135 18.29 -20.13 -6.31
N GLU A 136 17.49 -19.04 -6.36
CA GLU A 136 17.24 -18.32 -7.62
C GLU A 136 18.37 -17.33 -7.93
N VAL A 137 18.90 -16.64 -6.89
CA VAL A 137 19.95 -15.63 -7.04
C VAL A 137 21.06 -15.81 -6.02
N THR A 138 22.26 -15.43 -6.45
CA THR A 138 23.48 -15.40 -5.62
C THR A 138 24.29 -14.13 -5.92
N ILE A 139 25.28 -13.83 -5.09
CA ILE A 139 26.20 -12.71 -5.29
C ILE A 139 27.02 -12.89 -6.57
N SER A 140 27.16 -11.84 -7.38
CA SER A 140 28.07 -11.86 -8.53
C SER A 140 29.52 -12.01 -8.06
N SER A 141 30.33 -12.79 -8.80
CA SER A 141 31.76 -12.99 -8.48
C SER A 141 32.63 -13.15 -9.74
N THR A 142 32.03 -13.16 -10.90
CA THR A 142 32.70 -13.33 -12.19
C THR A 142 32.54 -12.07 -13.03
N GLN A 143 33.62 -11.65 -13.71
CA GLN A 143 33.56 -10.53 -14.64
C GLN A 143 32.74 -10.90 -15.88
N TYR A 144 31.96 -9.96 -16.38
CA TYR A 144 31.15 -10.13 -17.62
C TYR A 144 30.19 -11.30 -17.55
N ASP A 145 29.67 -11.59 -16.35
CA ASP A 145 28.72 -12.68 -16.15
C ASP A 145 27.44 -12.46 -16.97
N SER A 146 27.08 -13.42 -17.80
CA SER A 146 25.87 -13.35 -18.63
C SER A 146 24.57 -13.62 -17.86
N ALA A 147 24.67 -14.07 -16.63
CA ALA A 147 23.52 -14.40 -15.78
C ALA A 147 23.08 -13.23 -14.86
N VAL A 148 23.41 -11.98 -15.19
CA VAL A 148 23.01 -10.82 -14.38
C VAL A 148 21.51 -10.84 -14.08
N ALA A 149 21.14 -10.87 -12.79
CA ALA A 149 19.77 -10.72 -12.33
C ALA A 149 19.42 -9.24 -12.11
N GLY A 150 20.26 -8.50 -11.40
CA GLY A 150 20.08 -7.07 -11.10
C GLY A 150 20.88 -6.63 -9.90
N VAL A 151 20.34 -5.64 -9.19
CA VAL A 151 20.96 -5.02 -8.01
C VAL A 151 20.00 -5.06 -6.84
N VAL A 152 20.47 -5.39 -5.65
CA VAL A 152 19.64 -5.44 -4.43
C VAL A 152 19.09 -4.05 -4.10
N SER A 153 17.76 -3.92 -4.08
CA SER A 153 17.04 -2.70 -3.75
C SER A 153 16.65 -2.65 -2.28
N SER A 154 16.50 -1.44 -1.72
CA SER A 154 15.99 -1.24 -0.36
C SER A 154 14.52 -0.82 -0.32
N ASN A 155 14.10 0.03 -1.26
CA ASN A 155 12.79 0.67 -1.27
C ASN A 155 12.28 0.80 -2.72
N PRO A 156 11.89 -0.30 -3.35
CA PRO A 156 11.40 -0.24 -4.72
C PRO A 156 10.09 0.55 -4.81
N ALA A 157 9.92 1.30 -5.90
CA ALA A 157 8.66 1.97 -6.21
C ALA A 157 7.55 0.96 -6.50
N TYR A 158 7.94 -0.18 -7.07
CA TYR A 158 7.05 -1.30 -7.36
C TYR A 158 7.74 -2.62 -7.02
N LEU A 159 7.13 -3.40 -6.13
CA LEU A 159 7.66 -4.70 -5.72
C LEU A 159 6.77 -5.82 -6.22
N MET A 160 7.31 -6.65 -7.09
CA MET A 160 6.67 -7.88 -7.56
C MET A 160 7.05 -9.06 -6.67
N ASN A 161 6.23 -10.13 -6.71
CA ASN A 161 6.47 -11.38 -5.98
C ASN A 161 6.75 -11.17 -4.47
N ALA A 162 5.96 -10.28 -3.84
CA ALA A 162 6.21 -9.82 -2.46
C ALA A 162 6.24 -10.95 -1.42
N SER A 163 5.62 -12.10 -1.70
CA SER A 163 5.58 -13.28 -0.81
C SER A 163 6.48 -14.43 -1.26
N GLY A 164 7.10 -14.35 -2.44
CA GLY A 164 7.79 -15.47 -3.08
C GLY A 164 9.29 -15.58 -2.84
N GLY A 165 9.92 -14.52 -2.29
CA GLY A 165 11.35 -14.45 -2.07
C GLY A 165 11.72 -13.67 -0.81
N ASN A 166 13.03 -13.56 -0.56
CA ASN A 166 13.59 -12.87 0.60
C ASN A 166 14.51 -11.71 0.22
N LEU A 167 14.77 -11.50 -1.08
CA LEU A 167 15.68 -10.47 -1.57
C LEU A 167 15.04 -9.66 -2.69
N PRO A 168 14.74 -8.36 -2.50
CA PRO A 168 14.26 -7.49 -3.57
C PRO A 168 15.41 -7.13 -4.52
N VAL A 169 15.29 -7.49 -5.79
CA VAL A 169 16.27 -7.21 -6.83
C VAL A 169 15.66 -6.25 -7.85
N ALA A 170 16.26 -5.09 -8.02
CA ALA A 170 15.87 -4.12 -9.02
C ALA A 170 16.17 -4.65 -10.43
N LEU A 171 15.14 -4.69 -11.27
CA LEU A 171 15.20 -5.13 -12.66
C LEU A 171 15.33 -3.96 -13.63
N THR A 172 14.82 -2.79 -13.23
CA THR A 172 14.91 -1.54 -14.00
C THR A 172 14.68 -0.33 -13.08
N GLY A 173 15.24 0.80 -13.46
CA GLY A 173 15.09 2.07 -12.75
C GLY A 173 16.37 2.52 -12.06
N ARG A 174 16.24 3.50 -11.17
CA ARG A 174 17.38 4.09 -10.44
C ARG A 174 17.55 3.41 -9.10
N VAL A 175 18.76 2.93 -8.83
CA VAL A 175 19.12 2.29 -7.54
C VAL A 175 20.56 2.62 -7.16
N PRO A 176 20.90 2.63 -5.86
CA PRO A 176 22.28 2.57 -5.41
C PRO A 176 22.90 1.23 -5.80
N CYS A 177 24.15 1.26 -6.27
CA CYS A 177 24.91 0.06 -6.67
C CYS A 177 26.36 0.20 -6.24
N ARG A 178 26.94 -0.87 -5.73
CA ARG A 178 28.37 -0.96 -5.45
C ARG A 178 29.14 -1.05 -6.75
N VAL A 179 29.98 -0.07 -7.04
CA VAL A 179 30.73 0.06 -8.29
C VAL A 179 32.20 0.22 -8.03
N MET A 180 33.02 -0.44 -8.81
CA MET A 180 34.48 -0.31 -8.86
C MET A 180 34.87 0.64 -10.02
N GLY A 181 35.64 1.67 -9.69
CA GLY A 181 36.21 2.61 -10.69
C GLY A 181 37.43 2.04 -11.44
N PRO A 182 37.84 2.70 -12.54
CA PRO A 182 37.32 3.97 -13.03
C PRO A 182 35.99 3.82 -13.81
N VAL A 183 35.05 4.72 -13.55
CA VAL A 183 33.74 4.78 -14.24
C VAL A 183 33.39 6.26 -14.47
N ALA A 184 33.04 6.62 -15.69
CA ALA A 184 32.51 7.93 -16.01
C ALA A 184 30.97 7.87 -15.99
N LYS A 185 30.31 9.00 -15.73
CA LYS A 185 28.86 9.12 -15.88
C LYS A 185 28.41 8.71 -17.28
N GLY A 186 27.38 7.86 -17.37
CA GLY A 186 26.86 7.29 -18.63
C GLY A 186 27.54 6.00 -19.08
N THR A 187 28.62 5.56 -18.41
CA THR A 187 29.30 4.30 -18.71
C THR A 187 28.37 3.11 -18.50
N VAL A 188 28.38 2.17 -19.43
CA VAL A 188 27.69 0.87 -19.30
C VAL A 188 28.43 0.03 -18.27
N LEU A 189 27.68 -0.60 -17.37
CA LEU A 189 28.18 -1.38 -16.25
C LEU A 189 27.93 -2.88 -16.45
N THR A 190 28.88 -3.69 -16.02
CA THR A 190 28.84 -5.15 -15.96
C THR A 190 29.32 -5.63 -14.60
N THR A 191 29.24 -6.94 -14.33
CA THR A 191 29.79 -7.58 -13.12
C THR A 191 31.33 -7.50 -13.09
N SER A 192 31.88 -7.31 -11.89
CA SER A 192 33.33 -7.25 -11.66
C SER A 192 33.85 -8.57 -11.05
N HIS A 193 35.18 -8.65 -10.85
CA HIS A 193 35.83 -9.73 -10.10
C HIS A 193 35.64 -9.60 -8.57
N LEU A 194 35.26 -8.41 -8.09
CA LEU A 194 34.93 -8.21 -6.68
C LEU A 194 33.49 -8.64 -6.42
N PRO A 195 33.22 -9.54 -5.49
CA PRO A 195 31.87 -10.04 -5.25
C PRO A 195 30.86 -8.91 -4.99
N GLY A 196 29.72 -8.99 -5.65
CA GLY A 196 28.61 -8.06 -5.51
C GLY A 196 28.85 -6.66 -6.06
N THR A 197 29.84 -6.48 -6.93
CA THR A 197 30.29 -5.17 -7.41
C THR A 197 30.20 -5.08 -8.93
N ALA A 198 29.76 -3.94 -9.43
CA ALA A 198 29.80 -3.60 -10.86
C ALA A 198 31.13 -2.94 -11.24
N MET A 199 31.45 -2.94 -12.55
CA MET A 199 32.55 -2.20 -13.15
C MET A 199 32.17 -1.71 -14.54
N ALA A 200 33.00 -0.86 -15.16
CA ALA A 200 32.86 -0.45 -16.54
C ALA A 200 32.91 -1.64 -17.49
N LEU A 201 31.97 -1.72 -18.43
CA LEU A 201 31.95 -2.72 -19.48
C LEU A 201 33.02 -2.35 -20.55
N ASP A 202 33.93 -3.28 -20.79
CA ASP A 202 34.77 -3.25 -22.00
C ASP A 202 33.96 -3.79 -23.18
N ALA A 203 33.74 -2.96 -24.19
CA ALA A 203 32.91 -3.32 -25.34
C ALA A 203 33.42 -4.55 -26.11
N GLN A 204 34.73 -4.83 -26.04
CA GLN A 204 35.33 -6.01 -26.67
C GLN A 204 35.03 -7.31 -25.95
N LYS A 205 34.60 -7.21 -24.68
CA LYS A 205 34.24 -8.36 -23.83
C LYS A 205 32.73 -8.49 -23.58
N PHE A 206 31.95 -7.72 -24.33
CA PHE A 206 30.50 -7.80 -24.25
C PHE A 206 29.99 -9.19 -24.58
N VAL A 207 29.15 -9.73 -23.71
CA VAL A 207 28.35 -10.94 -23.94
C VAL A 207 26.87 -10.64 -23.63
N PRO A 208 25.91 -11.21 -24.37
CA PRO A 208 24.51 -11.01 -24.06
C PRO A 208 24.20 -11.40 -22.60
N GLY A 209 23.47 -10.54 -21.88
CA GLY A 209 23.11 -10.76 -20.50
C GLY A 209 24.07 -10.19 -19.45
N CYS A 210 25.28 -9.71 -19.84
CA CYS A 210 26.25 -9.20 -18.86
C CYS A 210 26.02 -7.75 -18.43
N VAL A 211 25.06 -7.04 -19.02
CA VAL A 211 24.80 -5.62 -18.71
C VAL A 211 23.92 -5.50 -17.46
N ILE A 212 24.37 -4.69 -16.51
CA ILE A 212 23.60 -4.29 -15.32
C ILE A 212 22.79 -3.02 -15.62
N GLY A 213 23.43 -2.03 -16.21
CA GLY A 213 22.84 -0.71 -16.44
C GLY A 213 23.87 0.34 -16.84
N LYS A 214 23.58 1.61 -16.51
CA LYS A 214 24.47 2.74 -16.75
C LYS A 214 24.72 3.54 -15.48
N SER A 215 25.98 3.97 -15.29
CA SER A 215 26.33 4.85 -14.17
C SER A 215 25.69 6.23 -14.32
N LEU A 216 25.17 6.78 -13.22
CA LEU A 216 24.71 8.17 -13.13
C LEU A 216 25.75 9.09 -12.50
N GLU A 217 26.84 8.52 -11.97
CA GLU A 217 27.93 9.23 -11.32
C GLU A 217 29.28 8.76 -11.87
N SER A 218 30.38 9.41 -11.46
CA SER A 218 31.73 9.04 -11.85
C SER A 218 32.52 8.60 -10.65
N LEU A 219 33.40 7.58 -10.81
CA LEU A 219 34.37 7.13 -9.83
C LEU A 219 35.78 7.13 -10.43
N SER A 220 36.77 7.49 -9.61
CA SER A 220 38.16 7.41 -9.97
C SER A 220 38.69 5.97 -9.89
N GLU A 221 39.84 5.73 -10.52
CA GLU A 221 40.54 4.47 -10.45
C GLU A 221 40.87 4.08 -8.97
N GLY A 222 40.70 2.80 -8.64
CA GLY A 222 40.95 2.25 -7.31
C GLY A 222 39.88 2.51 -6.27
N GLN A 223 38.83 3.30 -6.58
CA GLN A 223 37.69 3.48 -5.69
C GLN A 223 36.68 2.33 -5.84
N VAL A 224 36.06 1.94 -4.72
CA VAL A 224 34.90 1.05 -4.66
C VAL A 224 33.87 1.69 -3.76
N GLU A 225 32.81 2.21 -4.35
CA GLU A 225 31.78 2.97 -3.63
C GLU A 225 30.37 2.56 -4.07
N VAL A 226 29.37 2.97 -3.29
CA VAL A 226 27.96 2.85 -3.67
C VAL A 226 27.57 4.15 -4.35
N ILE A 227 27.21 4.07 -5.62
CA ILE A 227 26.78 5.21 -6.44
C ILE A 227 25.42 4.93 -7.08
N GLU A 228 24.73 5.97 -7.51
CA GLU A 228 23.49 5.86 -8.25
C GLU A 228 23.70 5.35 -9.67
N ILE A 229 22.95 4.33 -10.06
CA ILE A 229 22.94 3.80 -11.42
C ILE A 229 21.51 3.72 -11.96
N ALA A 230 21.36 3.68 -13.28
CA ALA A 230 20.13 3.27 -13.94
C ALA A 230 20.26 1.80 -14.34
N VAL A 231 19.56 0.91 -13.64
CA VAL A 231 19.47 -0.51 -13.99
C VAL A 231 18.58 -0.67 -15.21
N GLY A 232 18.96 -1.55 -16.12
CA GLY A 232 18.21 -1.87 -17.33
C GLY A 232 19.10 -2.60 -18.33
N ARG A 233 18.48 -3.40 -19.17
CA ARG A 233 19.14 -4.12 -20.27
C ARG A 233 19.12 -3.21 -21.49
N PHE A 234 20.23 -2.53 -21.76
CA PHE A 234 20.41 -1.59 -22.87
C PHE A 234 21.12 -2.25 -24.05
#